data_c3cd3852925bd9407595ea73ef2e848f
#
_entry.id   c3cd3852925bd9407595ea73ef2e848f
#
_cell.length_a   1.000
_cell.length_b   1.000
_cell.length_c   1.000
_cell.angle_alpha   90.00
_cell.angle_beta   90.00
_cell.angle_gamma   90.00
#
_symmetry.space_group_name_H-M   'P 1'
#
loop_
_entity.id
_entity.type
_entity.pdbx_description
1 polymer ?
#
loop_
_entity_poly.entity_id
_entity_poly.type
_entity_poly.pdbx_seq_one_letter_code
_entity_poly.pdbx_strand_id
1 'polypeptide(L)'
;MEFVPEVHQHSAGLILYYDNMNYINLRKYYSETLGQSALSIIQLENGEKTEFLNSRIPIEDGPVYLRLYIEGRKSWFEWSLDGNKYQKIGRVFDTTKFSDEYCKYGEFTGTMVGITCADRVKHKHYADFDFFEYVADEDKNVE
;
A
#
# COMPACT_ATOMS: atom_id res chain seq x y z
N MET A 1 -8.82 -9.27 0.17
CA MET A 1 -9.10 -8.38 -0.97
C MET A 1 -9.17 -9.20 -2.26
N GLU A 2 -10.20 -8.99 -3.02
CA GLU A 2 -10.31 -9.54 -4.35
C GLU A 2 -10.42 -8.42 -5.37
N PHE A 3 -9.57 -8.45 -6.37
CA PHE A 3 -9.48 -7.40 -7.38
C PHE A 3 -8.83 -7.96 -8.63
N VAL A 4 -9.45 -7.76 -9.79
CA VAL A 4 -8.93 -8.21 -11.08
C VAL A 4 -8.58 -6.98 -11.93
N PRO A 5 -7.33 -6.54 -11.91
CA PRO A 5 -6.91 -5.44 -12.77
C PRO A 5 -6.75 -5.92 -14.21
N GLU A 6 -7.20 -5.13 -15.16
CA GLU A 6 -7.09 -5.45 -16.59
C GLU A 6 -6.01 -4.64 -17.29
N VAL A 7 -5.73 -3.44 -16.76
CA VAL A 7 -4.70 -2.54 -17.29
C VAL A 7 -3.94 -1.91 -16.13
N HIS A 8 -2.79 -1.34 -16.40
CA HIS A 8 -1.93 -0.79 -15.33
C HIS A 8 -2.55 0.37 -14.54
N GLN A 9 -3.58 1.02 -15.09
CA GLN A 9 -4.31 2.08 -14.38
C GLN A 9 -5.33 1.55 -13.37
N HIS A 10 -5.57 0.24 -13.34
CA HIS A 10 -6.39 -0.39 -12.32
C HIS A 10 -5.52 -0.80 -11.15
N SER A 11 -5.87 -0.34 -9.96
CA SER A 11 -5.14 -0.75 -8.76
C SER A 11 -6.03 -0.76 -7.54
N ALA A 12 -5.72 -1.63 -6.61
CA ALA A 12 -6.36 -1.68 -5.31
C ALA A 12 -5.37 -2.18 -4.27
N GLY A 13 -5.48 -1.71 -3.04
CA GLY A 13 -4.53 -2.13 -2.02
C GLY A 13 -4.68 -1.42 -0.68
N LEU A 14 -3.56 -1.37 0.01
CA LEU A 14 -3.42 -0.86 1.38
C LEU A 14 -2.46 0.32 1.37
N ILE A 15 -2.84 1.42 2.00
CA ILE A 15 -2.07 2.65 1.95
C ILE A 15 -1.75 3.18 3.34
N LEU A 16 -0.53 3.66 3.50
CA LEU A 16 -0.12 4.52 4.60
C LEU A 16 -0.09 5.94 4.07
N TYR A 17 -1.04 6.76 4.50
CA TYR A 17 -1.35 8.03 3.88
C TYR A 17 -1.14 9.19 4.84
N TYR A 18 -0.35 10.18 4.45
CA TYR A 18 -0.22 11.44 5.16
C TYR A 18 -0.98 12.55 4.43
N ASP A 19 -0.66 12.77 3.16
CA ASP A 19 -1.37 13.71 2.29
C ASP A 19 -1.23 13.29 0.82
N ASN A 20 -1.75 14.09 -0.10
CA ASN A 20 -1.73 13.76 -1.53
C ASN A 20 -0.33 13.68 -2.13
N MET A 21 0.68 14.21 -1.46
CA MET A 21 2.05 14.23 -1.93
C MET A 21 2.97 13.32 -1.13
N ASN A 22 2.43 12.66 -0.09
CA ASN A 22 3.21 11.82 0.82
C ASN A 22 2.39 10.60 1.23
N TYR A 23 2.70 9.45 0.64
CA TYR A 23 2.08 8.18 1.00
C TYR A 23 2.93 7.01 0.54
N ILE A 24 2.62 5.84 1.08
CA ILE A 24 3.20 4.56 0.65
C ILE A 24 2.04 3.61 0.42
N ASN A 25 1.93 3.06 -0.77
CA ASN A 25 0.81 2.24 -1.19
C ASN A 25 1.29 0.87 -1.67
N LEU A 26 0.88 -0.18 -0.98
CA LEU A 26 0.97 -1.55 -1.48
C LEU A 26 -0.28 -1.84 -2.30
N ARG A 27 -0.09 -2.14 -3.56
CA ARG A 27 -1.21 -2.32 -4.49
C ARG A 27 -1.09 -3.60 -5.30
N LYS A 28 -2.24 -4.14 -5.66
CA LYS A 28 -2.38 -5.11 -6.73
C LYS A 28 -2.72 -4.33 -8.00
N TYR A 29 -2.01 -4.59 -9.07
CA TYR A 29 -2.20 -3.92 -10.35
C TYR A 29 -1.88 -4.87 -11.50
N TYR A 30 -2.18 -4.49 -12.73
CA TYR A 30 -1.78 -5.24 -13.90
C TYR A 30 -0.42 -4.74 -14.38
N SER A 31 0.56 -5.64 -14.41
CA SER A 31 1.89 -5.32 -14.92
C SER A 31 1.96 -5.69 -16.39
N GLU A 32 2.07 -4.69 -17.25
CA GLU A 32 2.23 -4.93 -18.68
C GLU A 32 3.56 -5.60 -19.00
N THR A 33 4.59 -5.28 -18.23
CA THR A 33 5.91 -5.92 -18.37
C THR A 33 5.87 -7.41 -18.06
N LEU A 34 5.15 -7.79 -17.00
CA LEU A 34 5.01 -9.19 -16.60
C LEU A 34 3.88 -9.90 -17.35
N GLY A 35 2.95 -9.14 -17.96
CA GLY A 35 1.79 -9.69 -18.63
C GLY A 35 0.76 -10.31 -17.71
N GLN A 36 0.74 -9.91 -16.45
CA GLN A 36 -0.18 -10.44 -15.44
C GLN A 36 -0.30 -9.50 -14.25
N SER A 37 -1.22 -9.86 -13.35
CA SER A 37 -1.36 -9.14 -12.08
C SER A 37 -0.12 -9.29 -11.21
N ALA A 38 0.18 -8.25 -10.45
CA ALA A 38 1.31 -8.23 -9.54
C ALA A 38 1.02 -7.37 -8.32
N LEU A 39 1.75 -7.61 -7.25
CA LEU A 39 1.84 -6.71 -6.11
C LEU A 39 3.07 -5.83 -6.26
N SER A 40 2.92 -4.56 -5.96
CA SER A 40 4.05 -3.64 -5.92
C SER A 40 3.79 -2.52 -4.93
N ILE A 41 4.86 -1.79 -4.58
CA ILE A 41 4.79 -0.65 -3.68
C ILE A 41 5.12 0.61 -4.47
N ILE A 42 4.30 1.64 -4.28
CA ILE A 42 4.58 2.99 -4.75
C ILE A 42 4.72 3.89 -3.55
N GLN A 43 5.77 4.70 -3.53
CA GLN A 43 5.97 5.73 -2.55
C GLN A 43 5.92 7.10 -3.22
N LEU A 44 5.14 8.00 -2.63
CA LEU A 44 5.18 9.42 -2.98
C LEU A 44 5.79 10.17 -1.80
N GLU A 45 6.85 10.92 -2.07
CA GLU A 45 7.55 11.71 -1.07
C GLU A 45 7.72 13.12 -1.59
N ASN A 46 7.00 14.07 -0.99
CA ASN A 46 6.93 15.46 -1.43
C ASN A 46 6.67 15.58 -2.95
N GLY A 47 5.77 14.74 -3.45
CA GLY A 47 5.39 14.73 -4.86
C GLY A 47 6.28 13.89 -5.76
N GLU A 48 7.39 13.37 -5.27
CA GLU A 48 8.27 12.51 -6.04
C GLU A 48 7.85 11.05 -5.91
N LYS A 49 7.57 10.43 -7.04
CA LYS A 49 7.11 9.05 -7.11
C LYS A 49 8.27 8.08 -7.25
N THR A 50 8.28 7.07 -6.42
CA THR A 50 9.17 5.93 -6.55
C THR A 50 8.33 4.66 -6.65
N GLU A 51 8.55 3.86 -7.67
CA GLU A 51 7.93 2.56 -7.83
C GLU A 51 9.01 1.49 -7.66
N PHE A 52 8.82 0.60 -6.69
CA PHE A 52 9.83 -0.39 -6.34
C PHE A 52 9.70 -1.62 -7.23
N LEU A 53 10.13 -1.49 -8.48
CA LEU A 53 9.96 -2.52 -9.51
C LEU A 53 10.69 -3.82 -9.19
N ASN A 54 11.83 -3.75 -8.52
CA ASN A 54 12.59 -4.95 -8.15
C ASN A 54 11.91 -5.77 -7.06
N SER A 55 10.94 -5.18 -6.37
CA SER A 55 10.17 -5.86 -5.33
C SER A 55 8.81 -6.34 -5.83
N ARG A 56 8.53 -6.25 -7.12
CA ARG A 56 7.27 -6.73 -7.68
C ARG A 56 7.14 -8.24 -7.50
N ILE A 57 5.93 -8.64 -7.15
CA ILE A 57 5.61 -10.05 -6.99
C ILE A 57 4.47 -10.40 -7.92
N PRO A 58 4.71 -11.26 -8.95
CA PRO A 58 3.63 -11.76 -9.78
C PRO A 58 2.63 -12.53 -8.93
N ILE A 59 1.35 -12.32 -9.16
CA ILE A 59 0.31 -12.96 -8.37
C ILE A 59 -0.86 -13.33 -9.29
N GLU A 60 -1.41 -14.52 -9.10
CA GLU A 60 -2.61 -14.94 -9.80
C GLU A 60 -3.83 -14.21 -9.24
N ASP A 61 -4.88 -14.12 -10.05
CA ASP A 61 -6.13 -13.54 -9.59
C ASP A 61 -6.76 -14.45 -8.55
N GLY A 62 -7.40 -13.82 -7.58
CA GLY A 62 -7.99 -14.47 -6.44
C GLY A 62 -7.81 -13.63 -5.18
N PRO A 63 -8.27 -14.12 -4.03
CA PRO A 63 -8.11 -13.40 -2.78
C PRO A 63 -6.64 -13.23 -2.40
N VAL A 64 -6.33 -12.08 -1.85
CA VAL A 64 -5.02 -11.79 -1.27
C VAL A 64 -5.20 -11.02 0.03
N TYR A 65 -4.36 -11.34 1.00
CA TYR A 65 -4.32 -10.68 2.30
C TYR A 65 -3.14 -9.72 2.32
N LEU A 66 -3.41 -8.48 2.65
CA LEU A 66 -2.40 -7.43 2.75
C LEU A 66 -2.30 -6.96 4.18
N ARG A 67 -1.10 -6.71 4.65
CA ARG A 67 -0.84 -6.30 6.01
C ARG A 67 0.20 -5.19 6.06
N LEU A 68 -0.05 -4.20 6.89
CA LEU A 68 0.89 -3.13 7.17
C LEU A 68 1.23 -3.16 8.66
N TYR A 69 2.51 -3.22 8.94
CA TYR A 69 3.03 -3.06 10.29
C TYR A 69 3.61 -1.67 10.49
N ILE A 70 3.29 -1.08 11.62
CA ILE A 70 3.88 0.18 12.07
C ILE A 70 4.42 -0.08 13.47
N GLU A 71 5.73 0.07 13.61
CA GLU A 71 6.40 -0.12 14.90
C GLU A 71 7.36 1.04 15.11
N GLY A 72 6.96 1.96 16.00
CA GLY A 72 7.68 3.21 16.20
C GLY A 72 7.72 4.02 14.92
N ARG A 73 8.93 4.29 14.42
CA ARG A 73 9.15 5.06 13.19
C ARG A 73 9.38 4.20 11.98
N LYS A 74 9.19 2.89 12.11
CA LYS A 74 9.37 1.94 11.02
C LYS A 74 8.03 1.37 10.59
N SER A 75 7.88 1.16 9.30
CA SER A 75 6.73 0.45 8.75
C SER A 75 7.15 -0.45 7.60
N TRP A 76 6.42 -1.54 7.42
CA TRP A 76 6.65 -2.47 6.33
C TRP A 76 5.36 -3.17 5.96
N PHE A 77 5.31 -3.68 4.75
CA PHE A 77 4.17 -4.40 4.23
C PHE A 77 4.44 -5.88 4.14
N GLU A 78 3.37 -6.66 4.29
CA GLU A 78 3.39 -8.11 4.11
C GLU A 78 2.17 -8.53 3.30
N TRP A 79 2.26 -9.68 2.68
CA TRP A 79 1.17 -10.25 1.90
C TRP A 79 1.06 -11.74 2.11
N SER A 80 -0.13 -12.30 1.85
CA SER A 80 -0.40 -13.72 1.98
C SER A 80 -1.52 -14.14 1.03
N LEU A 81 -1.43 -15.35 0.52
CA LEU A 81 -2.52 -15.96 -0.26
C LEU A 81 -3.49 -16.75 0.60
N ASP A 82 -3.07 -17.23 1.76
CA ASP A 82 -3.89 -18.08 2.64
C ASP A 82 -4.32 -17.41 3.95
N GLY A 83 -3.81 -16.24 4.25
CA GLY A 83 -4.10 -15.53 5.49
C GLY A 83 -3.32 -16.04 6.71
N ASN A 84 -2.44 -17.00 6.54
CA ASN A 84 -1.68 -17.59 7.62
C ASN A 84 -0.17 -17.35 7.49
N LYS A 85 0.35 -17.57 6.29
CA LYS A 85 1.77 -17.37 6.02
C LYS A 85 1.98 -16.08 5.27
N TYR A 86 2.61 -15.12 5.93
CA TYR A 86 2.87 -13.80 5.39
C TYR A 86 4.33 -13.64 5.02
N GLN A 87 4.57 -12.93 3.93
CA GLN A 87 5.91 -12.59 3.46
C GLN A 87 6.03 -11.08 3.34
N LYS A 88 7.20 -10.54 3.65
CA LYS A 88 7.49 -9.13 3.44
C LYS A 88 7.58 -8.83 1.95
N ILE A 89 7.09 -7.68 1.55
CA ILE A 89 7.28 -7.14 0.22
C ILE A 89 7.91 -5.75 0.33
N GLY A 90 8.90 -5.49 -0.52
CA GLY A 90 9.62 -4.24 -0.48
C GLY A 90 10.59 -4.17 0.69
N ARG A 91 10.68 -3.02 1.30
CA ARG A 91 11.63 -2.74 2.37
C ARG A 91 10.93 -2.17 3.59
N VAL A 92 11.68 -2.01 4.67
CA VAL A 92 11.23 -1.28 5.85
C VAL A 92 11.35 0.21 5.54
N PHE A 93 10.25 0.94 5.74
CA PHE A 93 10.18 2.37 5.50
C PHE A 93 10.35 3.14 6.79
N ASP A 94 11.02 4.28 6.71
CA ASP A 94 11.15 5.22 7.82
C ASP A 94 10.00 6.22 7.73
N THR A 95 9.08 6.16 8.68
CA THR A 95 7.90 7.03 8.72
C THR A 95 8.16 8.36 9.41
N THR A 96 9.38 8.64 9.85
CA THR A 96 9.75 9.94 10.42
C THR A 96 9.45 11.07 9.46
N LYS A 97 9.56 10.81 8.16
CA LYS A 97 9.29 11.80 7.11
C LYS A 97 7.82 12.12 6.93
N PHE A 98 6.92 11.37 7.56
CA PHE A 98 5.49 11.64 7.51
C PHE A 98 5.11 12.54 8.69
N SER A 99 5.68 13.72 8.72
CA SER A 99 5.44 14.74 9.72
C SER A 99 5.43 16.13 9.07
N ASP A 100 4.88 17.10 9.79
CA ASP A 100 4.79 18.49 9.29
C ASP A 100 6.14 19.09 8.97
N GLU A 101 7.21 18.62 9.63
CA GLU A 101 8.55 19.11 9.39
C GLU A 101 9.10 18.73 8.01
N TYR A 102 8.70 17.58 7.49
CA TYR A 102 9.20 17.06 6.22
C TYR A 102 8.23 17.22 5.06
N CYS A 103 6.94 17.31 5.33
CA CYS A 103 5.92 17.38 4.31
C CYS A 103 5.65 18.83 3.92
N LYS A 104 5.92 19.17 2.68
CA LYS A 104 5.84 20.54 2.18
C LYS A 104 4.43 21.03 1.90
N TYR A 105 3.52 20.11 1.65
CA TYR A 105 2.20 20.42 1.11
C TYR A 105 1.06 20.14 2.08
N GLY A 106 1.34 19.44 3.16
CA GLY A 106 0.31 19.01 4.10
C GLY A 106 0.06 20.03 5.19
N GLU A 107 -1.19 20.33 5.40
CA GLU A 107 -1.64 21.05 6.60
C GLU A 107 -2.19 20.07 7.64
N PHE A 108 -2.40 18.84 7.25
CA PHE A 108 -2.96 17.80 8.08
C PHE A 108 -1.88 17.14 8.94
N THR A 109 -2.15 17.05 10.22
CA THR A 109 -1.22 16.48 11.19
C THR A 109 -1.66 15.08 11.60
N GLY A 110 -1.18 14.08 10.91
CA GLY A 110 -1.46 12.69 11.26
C GLY A 110 -1.41 11.77 10.05
N THR A 111 -0.91 10.57 10.30
CA THR A 111 -0.81 9.53 9.29
C THR A 111 -2.00 8.61 9.42
N MET A 112 -2.62 8.27 8.30
CA MET A 112 -3.76 7.37 8.24
C MET A 112 -3.43 6.09 7.50
N VAL A 113 -4.09 5.01 7.88
CA VAL A 113 -4.06 3.74 7.18
C VAL A 113 -5.41 3.54 6.51
N GLY A 114 -5.40 3.10 5.28
CA GLY A 114 -6.66 2.90 4.55
C GLY A 114 -6.55 1.89 3.42
N ILE A 115 -7.67 1.67 2.79
CA ILE A 115 -7.78 0.85 1.58
C ILE A 115 -7.92 1.75 0.37
N THR A 116 -7.42 1.28 -0.77
CA THR A 116 -7.45 2.04 -2.02
C THR A 116 -8.05 1.24 -3.15
N CYS A 117 -8.70 1.93 -4.06
CA CYS A 117 -9.13 1.35 -5.32
C CYS A 117 -9.13 2.46 -6.36
N ALA A 118 -8.51 2.21 -7.50
CA ALA A 118 -8.41 3.20 -8.57
C ALA A 118 -8.65 2.58 -9.93
N ASP A 119 -9.46 3.25 -10.74
CA ASP A 119 -9.63 2.99 -12.16
C ASP A 119 -9.56 4.33 -12.88
N ARG A 120 -8.44 4.59 -13.52
CA ARG A 120 -8.20 5.84 -14.23
C ARG A 120 -8.66 5.83 -15.68
N VAL A 121 -9.23 4.73 -16.13
CA VAL A 121 -9.67 4.57 -17.53
C VAL A 121 -11.17 4.80 -17.63
N LYS A 122 -11.99 3.97 -17.00
CA LYS A 122 -13.44 4.03 -17.12
C LYS A 122 -14.16 4.42 -15.83
N HIS A 123 -13.45 4.46 -14.72
CA HIS A 123 -13.99 4.76 -13.39
C HIS A 123 -15.12 3.81 -12.97
N LYS A 124 -15.05 2.55 -13.39
CA LYS A 124 -16.10 1.54 -13.13
C LYS A 124 -15.60 0.30 -12.42
N HIS A 125 -14.27 0.11 -12.35
CA HIS A 125 -13.69 -1.07 -11.72
C HIS A 125 -13.83 -0.98 -10.21
N TYR A 126 -14.04 -2.10 -9.55
CA TYR A 126 -14.17 -2.13 -8.09
C TYR A 126 -13.36 -3.29 -7.50
N ALA A 127 -13.05 -3.15 -6.23
CA ALA A 127 -12.39 -4.18 -5.45
C ALA A 127 -13.28 -4.59 -4.29
N ASP A 128 -13.29 -5.87 -3.97
CA ASP A 128 -14.01 -6.40 -2.83
C ASP A 128 -13.05 -6.56 -1.66
N PHE A 129 -13.35 -5.89 -0.56
CA PHE A 129 -12.61 -6.04 0.68
C PHE A 129 -13.50 -6.77 1.68
N ASP A 130 -13.13 -8.00 2.00
CA ASP A 130 -13.90 -8.82 2.92
C ASP A 130 -13.89 -8.25 4.34
N PHE A 131 -12.74 -7.72 4.75
CA PHE A 131 -12.60 -7.02 6.02
C PHE A 131 -11.43 -6.05 5.99
N PHE A 132 -11.48 -5.08 6.90
CA PHE A 132 -10.37 -4.20 7.23
C PHE A 132 -10.24 -4.19 8.74
N GLU A 133 -9.08 -4.62 9.25
CA GLU A 133 -8.83 -4.73 10.68
C GLU A 133 -7.66 -3.86 11.08
N TYR A 134 -7.87 -3.05 12.09
CA TYR A 134 -6.83 -2.23 12.70
C TYR A 134 -6.61 -2.70 14.13
N VAL A 135 -5.39 -3.13 14.43
CA VAL A 135 -5.00 -3.58 15.77
C VAL A 135 -3.91 -2.66 16.29
N ALA A 136 -4.20 -1.96 17.36
CA ALA A 136 -3.24 -1.08 18.02
C ALA A 136 -2.63 -1.78 19.23
N ASP A 137 -1.29 -1.74 19.33
CA ASP A 137 -0.55 -2.20 20.50
C ASP A 137 0.12 -0.98 21.11
N GLU A 138 -0.56 -0.36 22.06
CA GLU A 138 -0.09 0.88 22.69
C GLU A 138 1.21 0.70 23.47
N ASP A 139 1.45 -0.49 24.01
CA ASP A 139 2.67 -0.77 24.76
C ASP A 139 3.92 -0.75 23.87
N LYS A 140 3.77 -1.07 22.60
CA LYS A 140 4.87 -1.05 21.63
C LYS A 140 5.08 0.32 21.00
N ASN A 141 4.05 1.15 21.00
CA ASN A 141 4.07 2.44 20.31
C ASN A 141 4.32 3.62 21.23
N VAL A 142 4.39 3.39 22.51
CA VAL A 142 4.71 4.41 23.52
C VAL A 142 6.22 4.60 23.59
N GLU A 143 6.65 5.79 23.31
CA GLU A 143 8.03 6.17 23.49
C GLU A 143 8.16 7.48 24.23
#